data_d799cc266502ee7171bf195cc3466d44
#
_entry.id   d799cc266502ee7171bf195cc3466d44
#
_cell.length_a   1.000
_cell.length_b   1.000
_cell.length_c   1.000
_cell.angle_alpha   90.00
_cell.angle_beta   90.00
_cell.angle_gamma   90.00
#
_symmetry.space_group_name_H-M   'P 1'
#
loop_
_entity.id
_entity.type
_entity.pdbx_description
1 polymer ?
#
loop_
_entity_poly.entity_id
_entity_poly.type
_entity_poly.pdbx_seq_one_letter_code
_entity_poly.pdbx_strand_id
1 'polypeptide(L)'
;MNKSLFLKLFIISILVFVSNNGAIYANLEDTPPPTLEETLTEAGYKSVSEAVKEFENHFKQLVSLPTMEPSIVFTHRFGKFFNDQNYDMNDALSIHLLNERTPKNHFKVDIRPIQNKLVFNNRSKQQELTLSNGQQAIYFENDLFNFLVFENEHWQYMLGIDKRVSNKVTTAELVKIANSI
;
A
#
# COMPACT_ATOMS: atom_id res chain seq x y z
N MET A 1 -24.23 -6.58 -1.74
CA MET A 1 -23.10 -6.64 -2.66
C MET A 1 -21.88 -7.11 -1.87
N ASN A 2 -21.18 -8.13 -2.32
CA ASN A 2 -20.26 -8.92 -1.48
C ASN A 2 -18.94 -8.17 -1.22
N LYS A 3 -18.70 -7.69 0.01
CA LYS A 3 -17.46 -6.99 0.44
C LYS A 3 -16.14 -7.75 0.13
N SER A 4 -16.24 -9.08 -0.03
CA SER A 4 -15.14 -9.96 -0.43
C SER A 4 -14.68 -9.77 -1.89
N LEU A 5 -15.57 -9.31 -2.77
CA LEU A 5 -15.27 -9.10 -4.19
C LEU A 5 -14.43 -7.84 -4.41
N PHE A 6 -14.68 -6.79 -3.62
CA PHE A 6 -13.95 -5.52 -3.70
C PHE A 6 -12.49 -5.63 -3.25
N LEU A 7 -12.22 -6.40 -2.19
CA LEU A 7 -10.85 -6.63 -1.76
C LEU A 7 -10.03 -7.37 -2.82
N LYS A 8 -10.66 -8.26 -3.58
CA LYS A 8 -10.02 -8.97 -4.70
C LYS A 8 -9.74 -8.05 -5.90
N LEU A 9 -10.63 -7.10 -6.20
CA LEU A 9 -10.42 -6.13 -7.29
C LEU A 9 -9.29 -5.13 -6.99
N PHE A 10 -9.15 -4.66 -5.75
CA PHE A 10 -8.12 -3.71 -5.36
C PHE A 10 -6.70 -4.33 -5.42
N ILE A 11 -6.59 -5.62 -5.15
CA ILE A 11 -5.32 -6.36 -5.26
C ILE A 11 -4.98 -6.67 -6.74
N ILE A 12 -6.00 -6.90 -7.58
CA ILE A 12 -5.82 -7.27 -8.99
C ILE A 12 -5.34 -6.08 -9.85
N SER A 13 -5.71 -4.84 -9.51
CA SER A 13 -5.37 -3.68 -10.33
C SER A 13 -3.86 -3.38 -10.43
N ILE A 14 -3.06 -3.82 -9.46
CA ILE A 14 -1.59 -3.65 -9.49
C ILE A 14 -0.89 -4.85 -10.16
N LEU A 15 -1.51 -6.04 -10.15
CA LEU A 15 -0.90 -7.25 -10.71
C LEU A 15 -1.06 -7.39 -12.22
N VAL A 16 -2.03 -6.73 -12.83
CA VAL A 16 -2.28 -6.83 -14.28
C VAL A 16 -1.16 -6.17 -15.10
N PHE A 17 -0.40 -5.24 -14.52
CA PHE A 17 0.69 -4.56 -15.22
C PHE A 17 1.99 -5.37 -15.36
N VAL A 18 2.18 -6.45 -14.60
CA VAL A 18 3.46 -7.20 -14.62
C VAL A 18 3.38 -8.52 -15.42
N SER A 19 2.19 -9.00 -15.80
CA SER A 19 2.02 -10.33 -16.39
C SER A 19 1.48 -10.39 -17.81
N ASN A 20 1.25 -9.27 -18.50
CA ASN A 20 0.89 -9.30 -19.91
C ASN A 20 2.13 -9.27 -20.83
N ASN A 21 2.87 -10.39 -20.87
CA ASN A 21 3.70 -10.71 -22.02
C ASN A 21 2.81 -11.23 -23.18
N GLY A 22 1.78 -10.48 -23.53
CA GLY A 22 1.08 -10.65 -24.79
C GLY A 22 1.96 -10.11 -25.90
N ALA A 23 2.39 -10.95 -26.86
CA ALA A 23 3.07 -10.53 -28.04
C ALA A 23 2.19 -9.55 -28.81
N ILE A 24 2.41 -8.25 -28.61
CA ILE A 24 1.88 -7.18 -29.46
C ILE A 24 2.80 -7.14 -30.68
N TYR A 25 2.27 -7.47 -31.85
CA TYR A 25 2.97 -7.26 -33.12
C TYR A 25 3.27 -5.78 -33.26
N ALA A 26 4.57 -5.46 -33.14
CA ALA A 26 5.09 -4.12 -33.23
C ALA A 26 4.85 -3.54 -34.63
N ASN A 27 4.12 -2.44 -34.72
CA ASN A 27 4.51 -1.41 -35.67
C ASN A 27 5.73 -0.74 -35.05
N LEU A 28 6.84 -0.83 -35.78
CA LEU A 28 8.15 -0.29 -35.46
C LEU A 28 8.11 1.25 -35.46
N GLU A 29 7.60 1.85 -34.40
CA GLU A 29 8.11 3.13 -33.95
C GLU A 29 9.09 2.83 -32.84
N ASP A 30 10.33 3.27 -33.00
CA ASP A 30 11.50 3.05 -32.13
C ASP A 30 11.36 3.83 -30.78
N THR A 31 10.17 3.78 -30.14
CA THR A 31 9.96 4.37 -28.83
C THR A 31 10.32 3.34 -27.77
N PRO A 32 11.29 3.64 -26.89
CA PRO A 32 11.61 2.74 -25.79
C PRO A 32 10.36 2.51 -24.91
N PRO A 33 10.23 1.34 -24.29
CA PRO A 33 9.10 1.09 -23.38
C PRO A 33 9.10 2.13 -22.25
N PRO A 34 7.91 2.55 -21.78
CA PRO A 34 7.80 3.55 -20.74
C PRO A 34 8.53 3.09 -19.46
N THR A 35 9.16 4.03 -18.80
CA THR A 35 9.80 3.80 -17.50
C THR A 35 8.77 3.48 -16.42
N LEU A 36 9.21 2.91 -15.30
CA LEU A 36 8.34 2.70 -14.14
C LEU A 36 7.69 4.01 -13.66
N GLU A 37 8.46 5.10 -13.66
CA GLU A 37 7.98 6.42 -13.23
C GLU A 37 6.89 6.95 -14.17
N GLU A 38 7.09 6.86 -15.49
CA GLU A 38 6.09 7.25 -16.50
C GLU A 38 4.81 6.42 -16.33
N THR A 39 4.94 5.10 -16.21
CA THR A 39 3.81 4.19 -16.04
C THR A 39 3.00 4.52 -14.77
N LEU A 40 3.66 4.79 -13.65
CA LEU A 40 2.98 5.13 -12.40
C LEU A 40 2.36 6.53 -12.46
N THR A 41 3.02 7.48 -13.10
CA THR A 41 2.47 8.84 -13.31
C THR A 41 1.20 8.78 -14.16
N GLU A 42 1.20 8.03 -15.26
CA GLU A 42 0.00 7.80 -16.08
C GLU A 42 -1.13 7.11 -15.29
N ALA A 43 -0.77 6.21 -14.36
CA ALA A 43 -1.73 5.59 -13.45
C ALA A 43 -2.22 6.53 -12.33
N GLY A 44 -1.78 7.81 -12.33
CA GLY A 44 -2.19 8.85 -11.39
C GLY A 44 -1.44 8.83 -10.06
N TYR A 45 -0.31 8.12 -9.99
CA TYR A 45 0.61 8.27 -8.85
C TYR A 45 1.45 9.54 -9.00
N LYS A 46 1.85 10.10 -7.87
CA LYS A 46 2.63 11.34 -7.75
C LYS A 46 3.62 11.20 -6.60
N SER A 47 4.30 12.28 -6.25
CA SER A 47 5.15 12.28 -5.06
C SER A 47 4.33 11.99 -3.79
N VAL A 48 4.95 11.37 -2.80
CA VAL A 48 4.31 11.08 -1.51
C VAL A 48 3.75 12.35 -0.88
N SER A 49 4.52 13.46 -0.92
CA SER A 49 4.11 14.72 -0.33
C SER A 49 2.87 15.34 -0.99
N GLU A 50 2.74 15.23 -2.31
CA GLU A 50 1.55 15.73 -3.03
C GLU A 50 0.32 14.88 -2.71
N ALA A 51 0.45 13.56 -2.69
CA ALA A 51 -0.65 12.66 -2.34
C ALA A 51 -1.14 12.85 -0.90
N VAL A 52 -0.20 13.02 0.04
CA VAL A 52 -0.50 13.35 1.45
C VAL A 52 -1.26 14.67 1.55
N LYS A 53 -0.76 15.72 0.89
CA LYS A 53 -1.40 17.04 0.91
C LYS A 53 -2.82 17.01 0.34
N GLU A 54 -3.07 16.23 -0.72
CA GLU A 54 -4.41 16.06 -1.27
C GLU A 54 -5.34 15.36 -0.28
N PHE A 55 -4.87 14.27 0.32
CA PHE A 55 -5.60 13.51 1.33
C PHE A 55 -5.96 14.37 2.55
N GLU A 56 -4.98 15.09 3.12
CA GLU A 56 -5.18 15.99 4.26
C GLU A 56 -6.12 17.14 3.93
N ASN A 57 -6.00 17.72 2.73
CA ASN A 57 -6.90 18.77 2.27
C ASN A 57 -8.34 18.29 2.09
N HIS A 58 -8.53 17.03 1.66
CA HIS A 58 -9.86 16.45 1.51
C HIS A 58 -10.53 16.23 2.87
N PHE A 59 -9.82 15.59 3.80
CA PHE A 59 -10.38 15.27 5.12
C PHE A 59 -10.27 16.40 6.16
N LYS A 60 -9.55 17.50 5.87
CA LYS A 60 -9.23 18.58 6.80
C LYS A 60 -8.57 18.07 8.09
N GLN A 61 -7.82 17.00 7.99
CA GLN A 61 -7.18 16.29 9.09
C GLN A 61 -5.77 15.88 8.69
N LEU A 62 -4.78 16.15 9.56
CA LEU A 62 -3.39 15.75 9.33
C LEU A 62 -3.25 14.22 9.45
N VAL A 63 -2.31 13.68 8.68
CA VAL A 63 -1.91 12.27 8.74
C VAL A 63 -0.43 12.15 9.07
N SER A 64 -0.10 11.30 10.04
CA SER A 64 1.29 10.94 10.35
C SER A 64 1.74 9.79 9.46
N LEU A 65 2.95 9.88 8.91
CA LEU A 65 3.58 8.80 8.18
C LEU A 65 4.68 8.15 9.03
N PRO A 66 5.01 6.87 8.76
CA PRO A 66 6.18 6.25 9.40
C PRO A 66 7.45 7.07 9.14
N THR A 67 8.22 7.32 10.19
CA THR A 67 9.55 7.93 10.09
C THR A 67 10.64 6.90 9.82
N MET A 68 10.29 5.60 9.87
CA MET A 68 11.15 4.46 9.55
C MET A 68 10.63 3.71 8.33
N GLU A 69 11.56 3.19 7.53
CA GLU A 69 11.27 2.30 6.39
C GLU A 69 11.88 0.91 6.65
N PRO A 70 11.38 -0.15 5.97
CA PRO A 70 12.01 -1.46 6.02
C PRO A 70 13.49 -1.44 5.61
N SER A 71 14.31 -2.31 6.22
CA SER A 71 15.77 -2.41 5.99
C SER A 71 16.13 -3.09 4.66
N ILE A 72 15.38 -2.80 3.59
CA ILE A 72 15.64 -3.22 2.22
C ILE A 72 15.70 -2.01 1.29
N VAL A 73 16.36 -2.15 0.13
CA VAL A 73 16.59 -1.03 -0.77
C VAL A 73 15.36 -0.73 -1.61
N PHE A 74 14.95 0.53 -1.65
CA PHE A 74 13.93 1.08 -2.54
C PHE A 74 14.55 2.11 -3.49
N THR A 75 14.12 2.13 -4.76
CA THR A 75 14.56 3.10 -5.77
C THR A 75 13.53 4.19 -5.99
N HIS A 76 12.24 3.92 -5.76
CA HIS A 76 11.14 4.83 -6.03
C HIS A 76 10.17 4.88 -4.84
N ARG A 77 9.56 6.05 -4.66
CA ARG A 77 8.53 6.33 -3.65
C ARG A 77 7.42 7.13 -4.29
N PHE A 78 6.22 6.57 -4.29
CA PHE A 78 5.04 7.17 -4.88
C PHE A 78 3.88 7.18 -3.91
N GLY A 79 2.99 8.16 -4.08
CA GLY A 79 1.73 8.25 -3.37
C GLY A 79 0.58 8.44 -4.33
N LYS A 80 -0.61 7.97 -3.93
CA LYS A 80 -1.86 8.24 -4.61
C LYS A 80 -2.98 8.38 -3.60
N PHE A 81 -3.73 9.46 -3.68
CA PHE A 81 -5.01 9.57 -3.01
C PHE A 81 -6.09 9.01 -3.93
N PHE A 82 -6.68 7.91 -3.52
CA PHE A 82 -7.87 7.34 -4.15
C PHE A 82 -9.09 8.04 -3.59
N ASN A 83 -9.74 8.85 -4.41
CA ASN A 83 -10.98 9.53 -4.10
C ASN A 83 -12.06 8.94 -5.01
N ASP A 84 -12.98 8.17 -4.43
CA ASP A 84 -14.13 7.61 -5.15
C ASP A 84 -15.31 8.57 -5.02
N GLN A 85 -15.50 9.42 -6.01
CA GLN A 85 -16.59 10.41 -6.03
C GLN A 85 -17.99 9.83 -5.87
N ASN A 86 -18.17 8.53 -6.05
CA ASN A 86 -19.46 7.85 -5.90
C ASN A 86 -19.61 7.16 -4.53
N TYR A 87 -18.50 6.80 -3.89
CA TYR A 87 -18.48 6.03 -2.65
C TYR A 87 -17.31 6.42 -1.77
N ASP A 88 -17.46 7.44 -0.94
CA ASP A 88 -16.43 7.92 0.01
C ASP A 88 -15.82 6.79 0.86
N MET A 89 -16.53 5.67 1.02
CA MET A 89 -16.03 4.49 1.73
C MET A 89 -14.79 3.85 1.10
N ASN A 90 -14.47 4.19 -0.15
CA ASN A 90 -13.29 3.69 -0.85
C ASN A 90 -12.10 4.65 -0.76
N ASP A 91 -12.29 5.83 -0.19
CA ASP A 91 -11.24 6.82 -0.08
C ASP A 91 -10.06 6.29 0.75
N ALA A 92 -8.87 6.40 0.18
CA ALA A 92 -7.65 5.95 0.83
C ALA A 92 -6.41 6.65 0.26
N LEU A 93 -5.46 6.96 1.12
CA LEU A 93 -4.09 7.29 0.72
C LEU A 93 -3.29 6.00 0.61
N SER A 94 -2.66 5.76 -0.53
CA SER A 94 -1.77 4.62 -0.74
C SER A 94 -0.37 5.12 -1.08
N ILE A 95 0.63 4.67 -0.34
CA ILE A 95 2.04 4.99 -0.52
C ILE A 95 2.78 3.70 -0.87
N HIS A 96 3.60 3.74 -1.90
CA HIS A 96 4.39 2.61 -2.35
C HIS A 96 5.87 2.94 -2.38
N LEU A 97 6.68 2.08 -1.78
CA LEU A 97 8.13 2.05 -1.88
C LEU A 97 8.51 0.84 -2.72
N LEU A 98 9.13 1.06 -3.85
CA LEU A 98 9.42 0.04 -4.86
C LEU A 98 10.91 0.02 -5.21
N ASN A 99 11.41 -1.16 -5.59
CA ASN A 99 12.71 -1.26 -6.24
C ASN A 99 12.52 -1.80 -7.67
N GLU A 100 12.82 -0.96 -8.66
CA GLU A 100 12.66 -1.29 -10.08
C GLU A 100 13.47 -2.53 -10.49
N ARG A 101 14.70 -2.66 -9.96
CA ARG A 101 15.60 -3.80 -10.27
C ARG A 101 15.30 -5.05 -9.46
N THR A 102 14.57 -4.90 -8.36
CA THR A 102 14.23 -6.00 -7.45
C THR A 102 12.77 -5.86 -7.02
N PRO A 103 11.80 -6.19 -7.90
CA PRO A 103 10.38 -5.90 -7.68
C PRO A 103 9.75 -6.53 -6.42
N LYS A 104 10.39 -7.57 -5.84
CA LYS A 104 10.00 -8.11 -4.53
C LYS A 104 10.28 -7.16 -3.36
N ASN A 105 11.18 -6.17 -3.52
CA ASN A 105 11.34 -5.10 -2.56
C ASN A 105 10.19 -4.11 -2.77
N HIS A 106 9.03 -4.46 -2.23
CA HIS A 106 7.82 -3.67 -2.30
C HIS A 106 7.22 -3.55 -0.91
N PHE A 107 7.20 -2.35 -0.40
CA PHE A 107 6.53 -1.96 0.84
C PHE A 107 5.42 -0.97 0.51
N LYS A 108 4.29 -1.08 1.20
CA LYS A 108 3.19 -0.15 1.04
C LYS A 108 2.59 0.27 2.37
N VAL A 109 2.04 1.48 2.39
CA VAL A 109 1.27 2.04 3.50
C VAL A 109 -0.06 2.50 2.93
N ASP A 110 -1.14 1.85 3.32
CA ASP A 110 -2.49 2.28 2.99
C ASP A 110 -3.11 2.91 4.24
N ILE A 111 -3.67 4.12 4.09
CA ILE A 111 -4.28 4.88 5.18
C ILE A 111 -5.69 5.26 4.75
N ARG A 112 -6.65 5.02 5.63
CA ARG A 112 -8.05 5.37 5.37
C ARG A 112 -8.75 5.92 6.61
N PRO A 113 -9.83 6.70 6.43
CA PRO A 113 -10.61 7.19 7.55
C PRO A 113 -11.14 6.05 8.42
N ILE A 114 -11.15 6.26 9.74
CA ILE A 114 -11.59 5.23 10.68
C ILE A 114 -13.06 4.82 10.47
N GLN A 115 -13.92 5.75 10.03
CA GLN A 115 -15.31 5.44 9.69
C GLN A 115 -15.46 4.48 8.50
N ASN A 116 -14.45 4.42 7.63
CA ASN A 116 -14.40 3.58 6.44
C ASN A 116 -13.38 2.43 6.58
N LYS A 117 -13.03 2.08 7.80
CA LYS A 117 -12.05 1.04 8.09
C LYS A 117 -12.44 -0.32 7.53
N LEU A 118 -11.43 -1.08 7.15
CA LEU A 118 -11.59 -2.49 6.77
C LEU A 118 -11.62 -3.36 8.02
N VAL A 119 -12.48 -4.38 8.00
CA VAL A 119 -12.54 -5.37 9.08
C VAL A 119 -11.83 -6.65 8.62
N PHE A 120 -10.90 -7.11 9.44
CA PHE A 120 -10.09 -8.29 9.18
C PHE A 120 -10.43 -9.39 10.19
N ASN A 121 -11.21 -10.39 9.76
CA ASN A 121 -11.58 -11.54 10.57
C ASN A 121 -11.12 -12.81 9.88
N ASN A 122 -10.63 -13.78 10.67
CA ASN A 122 -10.24 -15.12 10.19
C ASN A 122 -9.25 -15.10 9.01
N ARG A 123 -8.25 -14.22 9.07
CA ARG A 123 -7.18 -14.16 8.07
C ARG A 123 -6.13 -15.24 8.33
N SER A 124 -5.42 -15.64 7.27
CA SER A 124 -4.32 -16.60 7.39
C SER A 124 -3.24 -16.05 8.32
N LYS A 125 -2.79 -16.88 9.27
CA LYS A 125 -1.78 -16.55 10.29
C LYS A 125 -2.06 -15.26 11.07
N GLN A 126 -3.34 -14.95 11.28
CA GLN A 126 -3.74 -13.76 12.04
C GLN A 126 -3.21 -13.84 13.47
N GLN A 127 -2.60 -12.74 13.90
CA GLN A 127 -2.06 -12.55 15.25
C GLN A 127 -2.47 -11.16 15.76
N GLU A 128 -2.84 -11.08 17.02
CA GLU A 128 -3.03 -9.82 17.74
C GLU A 128 -1.72 -9.41 18.39
N LEU A 129 -1.34 -8.15 18.21
CA LEU A 129 -0.10 -7.56 18.71
C LEU A 129 -0.43 -6.26 19.43
N THR A 130 0.43 -5.84 20.34
CA THR A 130 0.31 -4.54 21.02
C THR A 130 1.50 -3.66 20.64
N LEU A 131 1.21 -2.45 20.17
CA LEU A 131 2.22 -1.42 19.88
C LEU A 131 2.73 -0.79 21.19
N SER A 132 3.86 -0.06 21.09
CA SER A 132 4.51 0.56 22.26
C SER A 132 3.64 1.58 23.00
N ASN A 133 2.70 2.20 22.31
CA ASN A 133 1.73 3.14 22.86
C ASN A 133 0.46 2.46 23.43
N GLY A 134 0.41 1.12 23.46
CA GLY A 134 -0.72 0.32 23.93
C GLY A 134 -1.82 0.05 22.91
N GLN A 135 -1.71 0.59 21.68
CA GLN A 135 -2.67 0.31 20.60
C GLN A 135 -2.61 -1.17 20.19
N GLN A 136 -3.78 -1.72 19.86
CA GLN A 136 -3.86 -3.06 19.31
C GLN A 136 -3.59 -3.03 17.81
N ALA A 137 -2.82 -4.01 17.33
CA ALA A 137 -2.53 -4.22 15.93
C ALA A 137 -2.85 -5.66 15.54
N ILE A 138 -3.24 -5.87 14.29
CA ILE A 138 -3.52 -7.18 13.72
C ILE A 138 -2.49 -7.48 12.64
N TYR A 139 -1.70 -8.52 12.81
CA TYR A 139 -0.88 -9.07 11.76
C TYR A 139 -1.61 -10.20 11.04
N PHE A 140 -1.49 -10.29 9.72
CA PHE A 140 -1.96 -11.42 8.92
C PHE A 140 -1.20 -11.54 7.60
N GLU A 141 -1.32 -12.70 6.96
CA GLU A 141 -0.73 -12.97 5.65
C GLU A 141 -1.81 -13.21 4.59
N ASN A 142 -1.52 -12.80 3.36
CA ASN A 142 -2.22 -13.29 2.18
C ASN A 142 -1.22 -13.93 1.20
N ASP A 143 -1.62 -14.18 -0.04
CA ASP A 143 -0.77 -14.86 -1.04
C ASP A 143 0.43 -13.99 -1.46
N LEU A 144 0.32 -12.66 -1.36
CA LEU A 144 1.29 -11.71 -1.90
C LEU A 144 2.02 -10.90 -0.83
N PHE A 145 1.32 -10.56 0.26
CA PHE A 145 1.80 -9.63 1.28
C PHE A 145 1.58 -10.18 2.69
N ASN A 146 2.48 -9.76 3.57
CA ASN A 146 2.26 -9.77 5.01
C ASN A 146 1.84 -8.37 5.44
N PHE A 147 0.80 -8.29 6.26
CA PHE A 147 0.20 -7.04 6.70
C PHE A 147 0.26 -6.86 8.20
N LEU A 148 0.47 -5.60 8.62
CA LEU A 148 0.20 -5.14 9.97
C LEU A 148 -0.82 -4.01 9.89
N VAL A 149 -1.95 -4.16 10.59
CA VAL A 149 -3.04 -3.18 10.60
C VAL A 149 -3.24 -2.69 12.02
N PHE A 150 -3.37 -1.39 12.20
CA PHE A 150 -3.69 -0.75 13.47
C PHE A 150 -4.48 0.54 13.22
N GLU A 151 -5.02 1.10 14.28
CA GLU A 151 -5.94 2.24 14.20
C GLU A 151 -5.55 3.29 15.24
N ASN A 152 -5.68 4.56 14.87
CA ASN A 152 -5.71 5.66 15.83
C ASN A 152 -7.09 6.33 15.84
N GLU A 153 -7.21 7.50 16.45
CA GLU A 153 -8.48 8.23 16.56
C GLU A 153 -9.13 8.53 15.20
N HIS A 154 -8.32 8.79 14.17
CA HIS A 154 -8.81 9.28 12.87
C HIS A 154 -8.60 8.29 11.74
N TRP A 155 -7.57 7.46 11.82
CA TRP A 155 -7.07 6.67 10.71
C TRP A 155 -6.88 5.20 11.03
N GLN A 156 -7.16 4.35 10.06
CA GLN A 156 -6.67 2.98 10.00
C GLN A 156 -5.46 2.93 9.08
N TYR A 157 -4.36 2.38 9.59
CA TYR A 157 -3.12 2.13 8.86
C TYR A 157 -3.01 0.65 8.51
N MET A 158 -2.57 0.37 7.30
CA MET A 158 -2.23 -0.96 6.85
C MET A 158 -0.85 -0.94 6.21
N LEU A 159 0.15 -1.46 6.94
CA LEU A 159 1.51 -1.65 6.45
C LEU A 159 1.59 -3.00 5.75
N GLY A 160 2.04 -3.03 4.51
CA GLY A 160 2.17 -4.25 3.71
C GLY A 160 3.57 -4.45 3.19
N ILE A 161 4.15 -5.64 3.39
CA ILE A 161 5.43 -6.03 2.80
C ILE A 161 5.26 -7.26 1.91
N ASP A 162 5.90 -7.25 0.74
CA ASP A 162 5.89 -8.41 -0.17
C ASP A 162 6.39 -9.66 0.56
N LYS A 163 5.61 -10.72 0.50
CA LYS A 163 5.87 -11.97 1.21
C LYS A 163 7.22 -12.61 0.85
N ARG A 164 7.71 -12.37 -0.37
CA ARG A 164 8.99 -12.90 -0.85
C ARG A 164 10.23 -12.33 -0.12
N VAL A 165 10.06 -11.25 0.63
CA VAL A 165 11.12 -10.65 1.47
C VAL A 165 10.83 -10.73 2.97
N SER A 166 9.86 -11.52 3.39
CA SER A 166 9.48 -11.69 4.81
C SER A 166 10.58 -12.26 5.71
N ASN A 167 11.58 -12.90 5.13
CA ASN A 167 12.79 -13.34 5.84
C ASN A 167 13.76 -12.17 6.17
N LYS A 168 13.60 -11.03 5.51
CA LYS A 168 14.39 -9.80 5.74
C LYS A 168 13.60 -8.77 6.52
N VAL A 169 12.32 -8.62 6.20
CA VAL A 169 11.40 -7.70 6.86
C VAL A 169 10.39 -8.51 7.67
N THR A 170 10.69 -8.70 8.93
CA THR A 170 9.91 -9.54 9.86
C THR A 170 8.70 -8.78 10.43
N THR A 171 7.80 -9.51 11.09
CA THR A 171 6.68 -8.90 11.87
C THR A 171 7.20 -7.91 12.91
N ALA A 172 8.32 -8.22 13.59
CA ALA A 172 8.92 -7.32 14.58
C ALA A 172 9.41 -6.00 13.93
N GLU A 173 9.88 -6.04 12.68
CA GLU A 173 10.26 -4.84 11.95
C GLU A 173 9.04 -4.01 11.55
N LEU A 174 7.95 -4.64 11.09
CA LEU A 174 6.69 -3.95 10.82
C LEU A 174 6.14 -3.25 12.08
N VAL A 175 6.24 -3.90 13.25
CA VAL A 175 5.88 -3.28 14.54
C VAL A 175 6.75 -2.07 14.86
N LYS A 176 8.07 -2.12 14.61
CA LYS A 176 8.94 -0.95 14.80
C LYS A 176 8.56 0.21 13.87
N ILE A 177 8.22 -0.08 12.62
CA ILE A 177 7.75 0.91 11.66
C ILE A 177 6.42 1.52 12.12
N ALA A 178 5.46 0.70 12.56
CA ALA A 178 4.20 1.16 13.12
C ALA A 178 4.40 2.07 14.36
N ASN A 179 5.33 1.72 15.23
CA ASN A 179 5.69 2.52 16.41
C ASN A 179 6.39 3.85 16.08
N SER A 180 6.75 4.08 14.82
CA SER A 180 7.38 5.32 14.35
C SER A 180 6.37 6.33 13.77
N ILE A 181 5.08 6.00 13.76
CA ILE A 181 3.94 6.85 13.42
C ILE A 181 3.42 7.56 14.69
#